data_a8f383a0fe3a62b0bfe62d2f6f77ce7e
#
_entry.id   a8f383a0fe3a62b0bfe62d2f6f77ce7e
#
_cell.length_a   1.000
_cell.length_b   1.000
_cell.length_c   1.000
_cell.angle_alpha   90.00
_cell.angle_beta   90.00
_cell.angle_gamma   90.00
#
_symmetry.space_group_name_H-M   'P 1'
#
loop_
_entity.id
_entity.type
_entity.pdbx_description
1 polymer ?
#
loop_
_entity_poly.entity_id
_entity_poly.type
_entity_poly.pdbx_seq_one_letter_code
_entity_poly.pdbx_strand_id
1 'polypeptide(L)'
;MKISVVSPLPGQEDEIIFRCHTLPDDMNRFVYGLRYCELKFAGHDEHGISMITASDIYYFESVDKKVFAYCSQSVYEVKEKLYQVEELSEMLPFMRISKSMIINLDKIKHISPMFGGRFEALLDNDEKVIISRQYVPILKDKLGVNGNI
;
A
#
# COMPACT_ATOMS: atom_id res chain seq x y z
N MET A 1 22.88 -15.77 9.27
CA MET A 1 22.04 -14.87 10.12
C MET A 1 21.57 -15.65 11.34
N LYS A 2 21.64 -15.06 12.52
CA LYS A 2 21.12 -15.66 13.75
C LYS A 2 19.91 -14.87 14.23
N ILE A 3 18.81 -15.54 14.49
CA ILE A 3 17.61 -14.93 15.05
C ILE A 3 17.51 -15.38 16.50
N SER A 4 17.35 -14.43 17.42
CA SER A 4 17.14 -14.72 18.84
C SER A 4 15.92 -13.95 19.32
N VAL A 5 15.06 -14.64 20.05
CA VAL A 5 13.90 -14.02 20.71
C VAL A 5 14.23 -13.97 22.20
N VAL A 6 14.20 -12.81 22.79
CA VAL A 6 14.48 -12.57 24.20
C VAL A 6 13.28 -11.88 24.82
N SER A 7 12.79 -12.40 25.93
CA SER A 7 11.67 -11.75 26.63
C SER A 7 12.15 -10.44 27.26
N PRO A 8 11.38 -9.34 27.13
CA PRO A 8 11.73 -8.09 27.76
C PRO A 8 11.64 -8.19 29.30
N LEU A 9 12.39 -7.34 29.99
CA LEU A 9 12.27 -7.21 31.43
C LEU A 9 10.94 -6.54 31.79
N PRO A 10 10.43 -6.77 33.02
CA PRO A 10 9.22 -6.10 33.49
C PRO A 10 9.32 -4.57 33.32
N GLY A 11 8.34 -3.97 32.64
CA GLY A 11 8.30 -2.53 32.38
C GLY A 11 9.03 -2.07 31.11
N GLN A 12 9.63 -2.97 30.35
CA GLN A 12 10.15 -2.68 29.02
C GLN A 12 9.10 -2.99 27.95
N GLU A 13 9.09 -2.18 26.90
CA GLU A 13 8.24 -2.40 25.72
C GLU A 13 8.84 -3.49 24.83
N ASP A 14 8.00 -4.09 24.02
CA ASP A 14 8.46 -5.00 22.96
C ASP A 14 9.26 -4.23 21.91
N GLU A 15 10.44 -4.73 21.55
CA GLU A 15 11.30 -4.11 20.56
C GLU A 15 11.87 -5.13 19.58
N ILE A 16 12.12 -4.70 18.36
CA ILE A 16 12.87 -5.46 17.36
C ILE A 16 14.16 -4.72 17.05
N ILE A 17 15.29 -5.35 17.36
CA ILE A 17 16.61 -4.75 17.15
C ILE A 17 17.36 -5.49 16.04
N PHE A 18 17.73 -4.75 14.99
CA PHE A 18 18.63 -5.24 13.95
C PHE A 18 20.05 -4.73 14.22
N ARG A 19 20.99 -5.64 14.45
CA ARG A 19 22.41 -5.32 14.62
C ARG A 19 23.17 -5.76 13.37
N CYS A 20 23.48 -4.82 12.51
CA CYS A 20 24.21 -5.05 11.26
C CYS A 20 25.03 -3.81 10.91
N HIS A 21 26.08 -3.99 10.12
CA HIS A 21 26.89 -2.86 9.63
C HIS A 21 26.12 -2.03 8.59
N THR A 22 25.39 -2.71 7.73
CA THR A 22 24.49 -2.11 6.72
C THR A 22 23.20 -2.92 6.70
N LEU A 23 22.06 -2.25 6.71
CA LEU A 23 20.77 -2.93 6.64
C LEU A 23 20.57 -3.44 5.20
N PRO A 24 20.52 -4.77 4.97
CA PRO A 24 20.26 -5.32 3.65
C PRO A 24 18.87 -4.93 3.15
N ASP A 25 18.67 -4.88 1.83
CA ASP A 25 17.39 -4.52 1.23
C ASP A 25 16.23 -5.41 1.69
N ASP A 26 16.48 -6.70 1.89
CA ASP A 26 15.50 -7.65 2.40
C ASP A 26 15.01 -7.26 3.79
N MET A 27 15.92 -6.78 4.64
CA MET A 27 15.59 -6.34 6.00
C MET A 27 14.88 -4.99 6.00
N ASN A 28 15.20 -4.10 5.05
CA ASN A 28 14.45 -2.87 4.84
C ASN A 28 12.99 -3.18 4.50
N ARG A 29 12.75 -4.12 3.59
CA ARG A 29 11.39 -4.57 3.24
C ARG A 29 10.65 -5.12 4.46
N PHE A 30 11.33 -5.86 5.32
CA PHE A 30 10.74 -6.39 6.55
C PHE A 30 10.32 -5.25 7.51
N VAL A 31 11.20 -4.27 7.74
CA VAL A 31 10.90 -3.10 8.57
C VAL A 31 9.72 -2.30 8.00
N TYR A 32 9.68 -2.11 6.68
CA TYR A 32 8.55 -1.45 6.02
C TYR A 32 7.25 -2.26 6.14
N GLY A 33 7.35 -3.57 6.05
CA GLY A 33 6.21 -4.46 6.28
C GLY A 33 5.61 -4.31 7.68
N LEU A 34 6.45 -4.19 8.70
CA LEU A 34 5.98 -3.94 10.07
C LEU A 34 5.26 -2.59 10.18
N ARG A 35 5.84 -1.52 9.61
CA ARG A 35 5.21 -0.19 9.59
C ARG A 35 3.88 -0.20 8.83
N TYR A 36 3.81 -0.92 7.74
CA TYR A 36 2.60 -1.08 6.95
C TYR A 36 1.46 -1.72 7.73
N CYS A 37 1.77 -2.71 8.59
CA CYS A 37 0.79 -3.33 9.47
C CYS A 37 0.34 -2.44 10.64
N GLU A 38 1.12 -1.42 10.99
CA GLU A 38 0.84 -0.52 12.11
C GLU A 38 0.22 0.82 11.67
N LEU A 39 0.48 1.28 10.45
CA LEU A 39 -0.03 2.55 9.96
C LEU A 39 -1.54 2.51 9.83
N LYS A 40 -2.21 3.51 10.41
CA LYS A 40 -3.66 3.65 10.37
C LYS A 40 -4.07 4.99 9.78
N PHE A 41 -5.20 4.96 9.07
CA PHE A 41 -5.91 6.14 8.59
C PHE A 41 -7.22 6.31 9.36
N ALA A 42 -7.57 7.55 9.71
CA ALA A 42 -8.88 7.84 10.25
C ALA A 42 -9.89 7.92 9.09
N GLY A 43 -10.74 6.91 8.97
CA GLY A 43 -11.79 6.84 7.97
C GLY A 43 -13.14 7.31 8.53
N HIS A 44 -13.82 8.16 7.79
CA HIS A 44 -15.13 8.69 8.15
C HIS A 44 -16.22 8.07 7.29
N ASP A 45 -17.30 7.67 7.93
CA ASP A 45 -18.52 7.24 7.28
C ASP A 45 -19.76 7.80 8.02
N GLU A 46 -20.96 7.39 7.64
CA GLU A 46 -22.20 7.83 8.28
C GLU A 46 -22.36 7.42 9.75
N HIS A 47 -21.57 6.43 10.20
CA HIS A 47 -21.60 5.91 11.57
C HIS A 47 -20.52 6.53 12.48
N GLY A 48 -19.57 7.28 11.91
CA GLY A 48 -18.51 7.94 12.68
C GLY A 48 -17.12 7.78 12.11
N ILE A 49 -16.14 7.53 12.96
CA ILE A 49 -14.73 7.42 12.62
C ILE A 49 -14.24 6.01 12.93
N SER A 50 -13.65 5.36 11.93
CA SER A 50 -12.99 4.08 12.06
C SER A 50 -11.48 4.22 11.81
N MET A 51 -10.67 3.58 12.62
CA MET A 51 -9.22 3.51 12.37
C MET A 51 -8.93 2.36 11.44
N ILE A 52 -8.53 2.67 10.21
CA ILE A 52 -8.31 1.70 9.14
C ILE A 52 -6.82 1.42 9.03
N THR A 53 -6.43 0.16 9.12
CA THR A 53 -5.04 -0.23 8.89
C THR A 53 -4.69 -0.14 7.41
N ALA A 54 -3.53 0.40 7.09
CA ALA A 54 -3.08 0.56 5.70
C ALA A 54 -3.14 -0.75 4.90
N SER A 55 -2.85 -1.89 5.54
CA SER A 55 -2.91 -3.21 4.92
C SER A 55 -4.32 -3.67 4.53
N ASP A 56 -5.37 -3.07 5.08
CA ASP A 56 -6.76 -3.37 4.74
C ASP A 56 -7.29 -2.53 3.57
N ILE A 57 -6.53 -1.54 3.13
CA ILE A 57 -6.93 -0.62 2.06
C ILE A 57 -6.52 -1.19 0.71
N TYR A 58 -7.47 -1.28 -0.22
CA TYR A 58 -7.27 -1.73 -1.59
C TYR A 58 -6.80 -0.60 -2.50
N TYR A 59 -7.44 0.56 -2.39
CA TYR A 59 -7.04 1.75 -3.13
C TYR A 59 -7.64 3.02 -2.51
N PHE A 60 -7.04 4.14 -2.87
CA PHE A 60 -7.58 5.47 -2.59
C PHE A 60 -8.05 6.10 -3.89
N GLU A 61 -9.17 6.76 -3.86
CA GLU A 61 -9.70 7.49 -5.01
C GLU A 61 -10.15 8.90 -4.61
N SER A 62 -9.79 9.87 -5.43
CA SER A 62 -10.27 11.25 -5.29
C SER A 62 -11.51 11.45 -6.15
N VAL A 63 -12.60 11.82 -5.50
CA VAL A 63 -13.89 12.14 -6.15
C VAL A 63 -14.39 13.45 -5.56
N ASP A 64 -14.70 14.43 -6.41
CA ASP A 64 -15.21 15.74 -6.00
C ASP A 64 -14.38 16.42 -4.89
N LYS A 65 -13.06 16.41 -5.06
CA LYS A 65 -12.05 16.97 -4.13
C LYS A 65 -11.96 16.28 -2.76
N LYS A 66 -12.65 15.16 -2.59
CA LYS A 66 -12.57 14.31 -1.41
C LYS A 66 -11.79 13.04 -1.75
N VAL A 67 -11.13 12.47 -0.78
CA VAL A 67 -10.40 11.21 -0.94
C VAL A 67 -11.08 10.12 -0.12
N PHE A 68 -11.31 9.00 -0.78
CA PHE A 68 -11.93 7.83 -0.18
C PHE A 68 -10.94 6.66 -0.16
N ALA A 69 -10.90 5.95 0.96
CA ALA A 69 -10.19 4.69 1.12
C ALA A 69 -11.16 3.54 0.94
N TYR A 70 -10.88 2.68 -0.04
CA TYR A 70 -11.69 1.50 -0.35
C TYR A 70 -11.09 0.27 0.30
N CYS A 71 -11.84 -0.35 1.19
CA CYS A 71 -11.52 -1.61 1.83
C CYS A 71 -12.31 -2.75 1.17
N SER A 72 -12.17 -3.98 1.68
CA SER A 72 -12.82 -5.15 1.07
C SER A 72 -14.33 -5.00 0.93
N GLN A 73 -15.01 -4.45 1.93
CA GLN A 73 -16.47 -4.32 1.96
C GLN A 73 -16.96 -2.95 2.47
N SER A 74 -16.06 -2.00 2.60
CA SER A 74 -16.40 -0.68 3.15
C SER A 74 -15.59 0.42 2.47
N VAL A 75 -16.15 1.62 2.49
CA VAL A 75 -15.54 2.82 1.92
C VAL A 75 -15.58 3.91 2.97
N TYR A 76 -14.47 4.61 3.14
CA TYR A 76 -14.34 5.67 4.11
C TYR A 76 -13.75 6.93 3.49
N GLU A 77 -14.27 8.10 3.86
CA GLU A 77 -13.61 9.35 3.53
C GLU A 77 -12.41 9.54 4.46
N VAL A 78 -11.26 9.91 3.90
CA VAL A 78 -10.04 10.24 4.64
C VAL A 78 -9.66 11.70 4.45
N LYS A 79 -9.01 12.30 5.45
CA LYS A 79 -8.58 13.70 5.38
C LYS A 79 -7.34 13.91 4.51
N GLU A 80 -6.54 12.88 4.36
CA GLU A 80 -5.31 12.90 3.56
C GLU A 80 -5.66 13.16 2.09
N LYS A 81 -4.88 14.03 1.44
CA LYS A 81 -4.96 14.23 -0.01
C LYS A 81 -4.15 13.14 -0.72
N LEU A 82 -4.46 12.87 -1.99
CA LEU A 82 -3.74 11.84 -2.74
C LEU A 82 -2.23 12.03 -2.75
N TYR A 83 -1.75 13.28 -2.87
CA TYR A 83 -0.30 13.54 -2.84
C TYR A 83 0.34 13.17 -1.50
N GLN A 84 -0.39 13.32 -0.38
CA GLN A 84 0.08 12.91 0.94
C GLN A 84 0.16 11.38 1.07
N VAL A 85 -0.82 10.67 0.52
CA VAL A 85 -0.79 9.20 0.45
C VAL A 85 0.35 8.74 -0.46
N GLU A 86 0.58 9.42 -1.58
CA GLU A 86 1.65 9.10 -2.52
C GLU A 86 3.04 9.26 -1.90
N GLU A 87 3.25 10.22 -1.01
CA GLU A 87 4.50 10.38 -0.25
C GLU A 87 4.85 9.14 0.58
N LEU A 88 3.86 8.36 0.99
CA LEU A 88 4.04 7.10 1.70
C LEU A 88 4.45 5.94 0.78
N SER A 89 4.38 6.12 -0.54
CA SER A 89 4.63 5.05 -1.53
C SER A 89 6.08 4.57 -1.56
N GLU A 90 7.02 5.34 -1.05
CA GLU A 90 8.42 4.92 -0.90
C GLU A 90 8.60 3.87 0.21
N MET A 91 7.72 3.89 1.21
CA MET A 91 7.78 3.04 2.40
C MET A 91 6.69 1.95 2.41
N LEU A 92 5.63 2.12 1.63
CA LEU A 92 4.45 1.28 1.61
C LEU A 92 4.16 0.81 0.19
N PRO A 93 3.42 -0.29 0.01
CA PRO A 93 3.09 -0.83 -1.30
C PRO A 93 1.98 -0.04 -2.01
N PHE A 94 1.89 1.26 -1.80
CA PHE A 94 0.95 2.14 -2.48
C PHE A 94 1.61 2.76 -3.71
N MET A 95 0.86 2.88 -4.80
CA MET A 95 1.34 3.45 -6.03
C MET A 95 0.23 4.22 -6.74
N ARG A 96 0.55 5.42 -7.22
CA ARG A 96 -0.35 6.17 -8.11
C ARG A 96 -0.52 5.42 -9.42
N ILE A 97 -1.76 5.23 -9.86
CA ILE A 97 -2.12 4.55 -11.11
C ILE A 97 -2.93 5.42 -12.08
N SER A 98 -3.42 6.56 -11.60
CA SER A 98 -4.07 7.59 -12.41
C SER A 98 -4.00 8.93 -11.69
N LYS A 99 -4.53 9.98 -12.30
CA LYS A 99 -4.64 11.30 -11.65
C LYS A 99 -5.46 11.28 -10.36
N SER A 100 -6.39 10.34 -10.25
CA SER A 100 -7.37 10.28 -9.16
C SER A 100 -7.28 9.04 -8.28
N MET A 101 -6.32 8.14 -8.53
CA MET A 101 -6.28 6.85 -7.83
C MET A 101 -4.87 6.42 -7.44
N ILE A 102 -4.76 5.88 -6.23
CA ILE A 102 -3.56 5.21 -5.69
C ILE A 102 -3.97 3.80 -5.30
N ILE A 103 -3.29 2.79 -5.81
CA ILE A 103 -3.55 1.38 -5.53
C ILE A 103 -2.61 0.82 -4.48
N ASN A 104 -3.08 -0.17 -3.73
CA ASN A 104 -2.25 -1.03 -2.90
C ASN A 104 -1.75 -2.21 -3.75
N LEU A 105 -0.46 -2.25 -4.02
CA LEU A 105 0.15 -3.30 -4.86
C LEU A 105 0.00 -4.71 -4.26
N ASP A 106 -0.05 -4.83 -2.93
CA ASP A 106 -0.24 -6.12 -2.25
C ASP A 106 -1.64 -6.72 -2.47
N LYS A 107 -2.59 -5.91 -2.92
CA LYS A 107 -3.95 -6.35 -3.22
C LYS A 107 -4.15 -6.79 -4.67
N ILE A 108 -3.13 -6.65 -5.51
CA ILE A 108 -3.20 -7.07 -6.91
C ILE A 108 -3.05 -8.59 -7.01
N LYS A 109 -4.04 -9.22 -7.61
CA LYS A 109 -4.09 -10.65 -7.89
C LYS A 109 -3.59 -10.97 -9.30
N HIS A 110 -3.89 -10.10 -10.25
CA HIS A 110 -3.54 -10.28 -11.66
C HIS A 110 -3.50 -8.95 -12.38
N ILE A 111 -2.60 -8.82 -13.35
CA ILE A 111 -2.55 -7.66 -14.26
C ILE A 111 -2.57 -8.15 -15.71
N SER A 112 -3.24 -7.42 -16.57
CA SER A 112 -3.32 -7.71 -18.00
C SER A 112 -3.27 -6.44 -18.85
N PRO A 113 -2.63 -6.50 -20.02
CA PRO A 113 -2.59 -5.38 -20.93
C PRO A 113 -3.98 -5.09 -21.52
N MET A 114 -4.25 -3.80 -21.76
CA MET A 114 -5.44 -3.30 -22.42
C MET A 114 -5.07 -2.52 -23.66
N PHE A 115 -6.06 -2.27 -24.49
CA PHE A 115 -5.93 -1.39 -25.64
C PHE A 115 -5.44 0.01 -25.22
N GLY A 116 -4.53 0.58 -26.00
CA GLY A 116 -4.02 1.95 -25.77
C GLY A 116 -2.86 2.02 -24.75
N GLY A 117 -2.20 0.91 -24.45
CA GLY A 117 -1.05 0.89 -23.54
C GLY A 117 -1.40 0.96 -22.05
N ARG A 118 -2.68 0.90 -21.72
CA ARG A 118 -3.17 0.79 -20.34
C ARG A 118 -3.08 -0.65 -19.84
N PHE A 119 -3.19 -0.83 -18.55
CA PHE A 119 -3.31 -2.14 -17.92
C PHE A 119 -4.54 -2.20 -17.03
N GLU A 120 -5.10 -3.38 -16.88
CA GLU A 120 -6.14 -3.70 -15.91
C GLU A 120 -5.53 -4.51 -14.77
N ALA A 121 -5.78 -4.10 -13.53
CA ALA A 121 -5.44 -4.88 -12.36
C ALA A 121 -6.71 -5.50 -11.76
N LEU A 122 -6.68 -6.81 -11.56
CA LEU A 122 -7.69 -7.54 -10.79
C LEU A 122 -7.20 -7.60 -9.35
N LEU A 123 -8.02 -7.15 -8.42
CA LEU A 123 -7.73 -7.15 -6.99
C LEU A 123 -8.25 -8.42 -6.31
N ASP A 124 -7.80 -8.68 -5.10
CA ASP A 124 -8.19 -9.86 -4.31
C ASP A 124 -9.69 -9.94 -4.02
N ASN A 125 -10.39 -8.81 -4.01
CA ASN A 125 -11.84 -8.71 -3.83
C ASN A 125 -12.63 -8.79 -5.15
N ASP A 126 -11.97 -9.20 -6.24
CA ASP A 126 -12.51 -9.30 -7.60
C ASP A 126 -12.86 -7.96 -8.27
N GLU A 127 -12.56 -6.83 -7.64
CA GLU A 127 -12.65 -5.53 -8.31
C GLU A 127 -11.56 -5.38 -9.36
N LYS A 128 -11.87 -4.61 -10.41
CA LYS A 128 -10.95 -4.28 -11.49
C LYS A 128 -10.69 -2.79 -11.51
N VAL A 129 -9.42 -2.41 -11.60
CA VAL A 129 -9.01 -1.01 -11.73
C VAL A 129 -8.10 -0.84 -12.93
N ILE A 130 -8.14 0.34 -13.54
CA ILE A 130 -7.37 0.65 -14.73
C ILE A 130 -6.15 1.47 -14.38
N ILE A 131 -4.98 0.99 -14.82
CA ILE A 131 -3.71 1.67 -14.66
C ILE A 131 -3.46 2.49 -15.93
N SER A 132 -3.36 3.79 -15.77
CA SER A 132 -3.10 4.70 -16.87
C SER A 132 -1.72 4.43 -17.49
N ARG A 133 -1.65 4.59 -18.81
CA ARG A 133 -0.46 4.26 -19.61
C ARG A 133 0.84 4.83 -19.04
N GLN A 134 0.83 6.07 -18.56
CA GLN A 134 2.02 6.72 -18.00
C GLN A 134 2.56 6.06 -16.73
N TYR A 135 1.73 5.32 -16.00
CA TYR A 135 2.13 4.63 -14.75
C TYR A 135 2.52 3.16 -14.96
N VAL A 136 2.28 2.61 -16.14
CA VAL A 136 2.60 1.21 -16.45
C VAL A 136 4.09 0.89 -16.28
N PRO A 137 5.06 1.72 -16.77
CA PRO A 137 6.48 1.45 -16.56
C PRO A 137 6.86 1.39 -15.09
N ILE A 138 6.30 2.27 -14.26
CA ILE A 138 6.55 2.31 -12.82
C ILE A 138 5.98 1.05 -12.14
N LEU A 139 4.78 0.63 -12.55
CA LEU A 139 4.17 -0.60 -12.06
C LEU A 139 5.04 -1.82 -12.34
N LYS A 140 5.51 -1.98 -13.57
CA LYS A 140 6.40 -3.07 -13.97
C LYS A 140 7.67 -3.10 -13.14
N ASP A 141 8.28 -1.95 -12.92
CA ASP A 141 9.48 -1.81 -12.11
C ASP A 141 9.22 -2.23 -10.66
N LYS A 142 8.15 -1.73 -10.04
CA LYS A 142 7.79 -2.06 -8.66
C LYS A 142 7.40 -3.53 -8.46
N LEU A 143 6.81 -4.16 -9.45
CA LEU A 143 6.48 -5.60 -9.42
C LEU A 143 7.69 -6.49 -9.75
N GLY A 144 8.83 -5.91 -10.12
CA GLY A 144 10.02 -6.66 -10.52
C GLY A 144 9.88 -7.35 -11.87
N VAL A 145 8.94 -6.92 -12.70
CA VAL A 145 8.69 -7.48 -14.03
C VAL A 145 9.34 -6.58 -15.07
N ASN A 146 10.64 -6.79 -15.32
CA ASN A 146 11.37 -6.10 -16.38
C ASN A 146 11.23 -6.92 -17.66
N GLY A 147 10.46 -6.41 -18.62
CA GLY A 147 10.28 -7.03 -19.91
C GLY A 147 8.81 -7.22 -20.31
N ASN A 148 8.58 -8.13 -21.24
CA ASN A 148 7.25 -8.33 -21.82
C ASN A 148 6.28 -8.95 -20.82
N ILE A 149 5.29 -8.19 -20.45
CA ILE A 149 4.06 -8.75 -19.92
C ILE A 149 3.10 -8.93 -21.11
#